data_7bdca444951cc39c09ae2d8ea100dcc4
#
_entry.id   7bdca444951cc39c09ae2d8ea100dcc4
#
_cell.length_a   1.000
_cell.length_b   1.000
_cell.length_c   1.000
_cell.angle_alpha   90.00
_cell.angle_beta   90.00
_cell.angle_gamma   90.00
#
_symmetry.space_group_name_H-M   'P 1'
#
loop_
_entity.id
_entity.type
_entity.pdbx_description
1 polymer ?
#
loop_
_entity_poly.entity_id
_entity_poly.type
_entity_poly.pdbx_seq_one_letter_code
_entity_poly.pdbx_strand_id
1 'polypeptide(L)'
;MGTDVTVALTTVTGPTAMAVLALLIAMVEYGRTRRWAVWLLPAAVLAANLASHLLKALIGRERPPEAYRLIVETNPAFPSGHATGVAAVAAVLTLWWWPRHRRGVTGVWVGAGIVCLTRLYLGVHWLTDIVGGIALGTGVALAVTGWMWRPRIGA
;
A
#
# COMPACT_ATOMS: atom_id res chain seq x y z
N MET A 1 20.34 -9.52 14.01
CA MET A 1 20.60 -9.15 12.59
C MET A 1 19.34 -9.25 11.70
N GLY A 2 18.60 -10.38 11.69
CA GLY A 2 17.36 -10.46 10.88
C GLY A 2 16.25 -9.51 11.31
N THR A 3 16.04 -9.33 12.61
CA THR A 3 15.01 -8.46 13.16
C THR A 3 15.27 -6.99 12.85
N ASP A 4 16.51 -6.52 12.99
CA ASP A 4 16.88 -5.11 12.74
C ASP A 4 16.66 -4.71 11.30
N VAL A 5 17.06 -5.59 10.35
CA VAL A 5 16.78 -5.38 8.91
C VAL A 5 15.28 -5.33 8.63
N THR A 6 14.53 -6.24 9.26
CA THR A 6 13.08 -6.29 9.10
C THR A 6 12.40 -5.03 9.66
N VAL A 7 12.83 -4.56 10.83
CA VAL A 7 12.34 -3.32 11.43
C VAL A 7 12.67 -2.12 10.54
N ALA A 8 13.92 -2.00 10.06
CA ALA A 8 14.29 -0.92 9.13
C ALA A 8 13.43 -0.94 7.86
N LEU A 9 13.24 -2.13 7.26
CA LEU A 9 12.41 -2.27 6.06
C LEU A 9 10.96 -1.83 6.32
N THR A 10 10.36 -2.25 7.45
CA THR A 10 8.99 -1.85 7.77
C THR A 10 8.85 -0.36 8.08
N THR A 11 9.86 0.26 8.66
CA THR A 11 9.84 1.70 8.93
C THR A 11 9.77 2.50 7.62
N VAL A 12 10.61 2.14 6.63
CA VAL A 12 10.63 2.82 5.32
C VAL A 12 9.50 2.43 4.39
N THR A 13 8.68 1.45 4.75
CA THR A 13 7.49 1.02 3.99
C THR A 13 6.18 1.25 4.75
N GLY A 14 6.22 2.00 5.83
CA GLY A 14 5.02 2.38 6.59
C GLY A 14 4.05 3.26 5.80
N PRO A 15 2.80 3.43 6.27
CA PRO A 15 1.77 4.21 5.55
C PRO A 15 2.22 5.62 5.19
N THR A 16 2.91 6.31 6.10
CA THR A 16 3.45 7.66 5.86
C THR A 16 4.57 7.63 4.80
N ALA A 17 5.49 6.66 4.91
CA ALA A 17 6.58 6.52 3.94
C ALA A 17 6.04 6.22 2.54
N MET A 18 4.99 5.40 2.41
CA MET A 18 4.33 5.14 1.13
C MET A 18 3.65 6.37 0.56
N ALA A 19 3.05 7.23 1.39
CA ALA A 19 2.49 8.50 0.94
C ALA A 19 3.58 9.46 0.42
N VAL A 20 4.70 9.56 1.13
CA VAL A 20 5.85 10.36 0.70
C VAL A 20 6.44 9.81 -0.60
N LEU A 21 6.65 8.50 -0.71
CA LEU A 21 7.13 7.86 -1.93
C LEU A 21 6.19 8.12 -3.11
N ALA A 22 4.88 7.98 -2.91
CA ALA A 22 3.88 8.25 -3.93
C ALA A 22 3.93 9.71 -4.42
N LEU A 23 4.12 10.66 -3.48
CA LEU A 23 4.28 12.07 -3.79
C LEU A 23 5.55 12.33 -4.61
N LEU A 24 6.69 11.76 -4.20
CA LEU A 24 7.96 11.92 -4.92
C LEU A 24 7.89 11.35 -6.33
N ILE A 25 7.30 10.15 -6.50
CA ILE A 25 7.07 9.56 -7.83
C ILE A 25 6.21 10.51 -8.68
N ALA A 26 5.10 11.02 -8.12
CA ALA A 26 4.21 11.92 -8.85
C ALA A 26 4.91 13.23 -9.26
N MET A 27 5.75 13.81 -8.40
CA MET A 27 6.52 15.02 -8.71
C MET A 27 7.51 14.77 -9.86
N VAL A 28 8.27 13.69 -9.80
CA VAL A 28 9.23 13.31 -10.86
C VAL A 28 8.50 13.08 -12.19
N GLU A 29 7.43 12.29 -12.17
CA GLU A 29 6.65 11.98 -13.37
C GLU A 29 5.93 13.21 -13.92
N TYR A 30 5.44 14.11 -13.08
CA TYR A 30 4.86 15.39 -13.50
C TYR A 30 5.90 16.28 -14.17
N GLY A 31 7.10 16.37 -13.61
CA GLY A 31 8.21 17.10 -14.21
C GLY A 31 8.56 16.61 -15.62
N ARG A 32 8.48 15.28 -15.83
CA ARG A 32 8.81 14.61 -17.10
C ARG A 32 7.68 14.66 -18.13
N THR A 33 6.44 14.52 -17.68
CA THR A 33 5.30 14.26 -18.59
C THR A 33 4.29 15.40 -18.65
N ARG A 34 4.28 16.29 -17.67
CA ARG A 34 3.30 17.36 -17.45
C ARG A 34 1.84 16.86 -17.39
N ARG A 35 1.63 15.57 -17.16
CA ARG A 35 0.30 14.95 -17.05
C ARG A 35 -0.24 15.04 -15.65
N TRP A 36 -1.35 15.71 -15.45
CA TRP A 36 -2.02 15.83 -14.13
C TRP A 36 -2.46 14.49 -13.53
N ALA A 37 -2.67 13.48 -14.39
CA ALA A 37 -3.06 12.14 -13.94
C ALA A 37 -2.06 11.49 -12.96
N VAL A 38 -0.79 11.92 -12.95
CA VAL A 38 0.22 11.40 -12.01
C VAL A 38 -0.13 11.66 -10.55
N TRP A 39 -0.92 12.72 -10.26
CA TRP A 39 -1.37 13.05 -8.91
C TRP A 39 -2.40 12.08 -8.35
N LEU A 40 -2.95 11.20 -9.18
CA LEU A 40 -3.83 10.12 -8.70
C LEU A 40 -3.08 9.08 -7.86
N LEU A 41 -1.75 8.94 -8.02
CA LEU A 41 -0.97 8.04 -7.18
C LEU A 41 -0.98 8.46 -5.71
N PRO A 42 -0.51 9.67 -5.33
CA PRO A 42 -0.60 10.09 -3.94
C PRO A 42 -2.05 10.22 -3.45
N ALA A 43 -2.99 10.63 -4.29
CA ALA A 43 -4.41 10.69 -3.92
C ALA A 43 -4.96 9.31 -3.55
N ALA A 44 -4.66 8.27 -4.33
CA ALA A 44 -5.08 6.89 -4.05
C ALA A 44 -4.45 6.36 -2.75
N VAL A 45 -3.14 6.62 -2.53
CA VAL A 45 -2.44 6.18 -1.31
C VAL A 45 -2.99 6.88 -0.08
N LEU A 46 -3.22 8.20 -0.14
CA LEU A 46 -3.81 8.95 0.97
C LEU A 46 -5.24 8.49 1.28
N ALA A 47 -6.06 8.28 0.26
CA ALA A 47 -7.41 7.75 0.42
C ALA A 47 -7.41 6.33 1.03
N ALA A 48 -6.50 5.46 0.59
CA ALA A 48 -6.34 4.11 1.14
C ALA A 48 -5.89 4.14 2.60
N ASN A 49 -4.93 5.00 2.94
CA ASN A 49 -4.48 5.19 4.32
C ASN A 49 -5.62 5.71 5.21
N LEU A 50 -6.37 6.72 4.75
CA LEU A 50 -7.53 7.23 5.48
C LEU A 50 -8.58 6.13 5.70
N ALA A 51 -8.94 5.38 4.66
CA ALA A 51 -9.86 4.25 4.76
C ALA A 51 -9.36 3.20 5.75
N SER A 52 -8.06 2.89 5.75
CA SER A 52 -7.44 1.97 6.70
C SER A 52 -7.57 2.48 8.14
N HIS A 53 -7.33 3.77 8.40
CA HIS A 53 -7.47 4.37 9.72
C HIS A 53 -8.91 4.35 10.22
N LEU A 54 -9.87 4.68 9.35
CA LEU A 54 -11.30 4.63 9.69
C LEU A 54 -11.74 3.19 10.03
N LEU A 55 -11.36 2.21 9.20
CA LEU A 55 -11.69 0.80 9.47
C LEU A 55 -11.03 0.27 10.75
N LYS A 56 -9.80 0.70 11.06
CA LYS A 56 -9.16 0.37 12.34
C LYS A 56 -9.98 0.86 13.52
N ALA A 57 -10.44 2.11 13.48
CA ALA A 57 -11.26 2.69 14.54
C ALA A 57 -12.62 2.00 14.67
N LEU A 58 -13.24 1.61 13.56
CA LEU A 58 -14.56 0.96 13.55
C LEU A 58 -14.51 -0.50 14.01
N ILE A 59 -13.48 -1.26 13.60
CA ILE A 59 -13.42 -2.72 13.84
C ILE A 59 -12.73 -3.02 15.17
N GLY A 60 -11.71 -2.24 15.54
CA GLY A 60 -11.02 -2.36 16.84
C GLY A 60 -10.33 -3.71 17.05
N ARG A 61 -9.96 -4.45 15.98
CA ARG A 61 -9.43 -5.81 16.09
C ARG A 61 -8.15 -5.87 16.89
N GLU A 62 -8.10 -6.78 17.86
CA GLU A 62 -6.90 -7.05 18.65
C GLU A 62 -5.78 -7.67 17.81
N ARG A 63 -4.55 -7.29 18.15
CA ARG A 63 -3.34 -7.87 17.54
C ARG A 63 -3.03 -9.24 18.16
N PRO A 64 -2.14 -10.05 17.50
CA PRO A 64 -1.59 -11.24 18.13
C PRO A 64 -1.04 -10.94 19.54
N PRO A 65 -1.01 -11.93 20.46
CA PRO A 65 -0.51 -11.73 21.83
C PRO A 65 0.91 -11.14 21.87
N GLU A 66 1.18 -10.26 22.84
CA GLU A 66 2.47 -9.56 22.96
C GLU A 66 3.67 -10.49 23.02
N ALA A 67 3.49 -11.68 23.63
CA ALA A 67 4.54 -12.70 23.70
C ALA A 67 5.10 -13.14 22.33
N TYR A 68 4.35 -12.93 21.25
CA TYR A 68 4.77 -13.28 19.89
C TYR A 68 5.24 -12.07 19.07
N ARG A 69 5.16 -10.84 19.61
CA ARG A 69 5.52 -9.63 18.89
C ARG A 69 6.99 -9.29 19.09
N LEU A 70 7.67 -9.02 17.99
CA LEU A 70 9.05 -8.55 18.01
C LEU A 70 9.17 -7.02 18.10
N ILE A 71 8.06 -6.30 17.95
CA ILE A 71 7.97 -4.83 18.07
C ILE A 71 6.66 -4.44 18.78
N VAL A 72 6.65 -3.24 19.35
CA VAL A 72 5.46 -2.67 19.98
C VAL A 72 4.61 -1.94 18.94
N GLU A 73 3.33 -2.27 18.91
CA GLU A 73 2.32 -1.62 18.08
C GLU A 73 1.04 -1.47 18.90
N THR A 74 0.52 -0.25 19.01
CA THR A 74 -0.59 0.08 19.93
C THR A 74 -1.94 0.27 19.22
N ASN A 75 -1.96 0.51 17.91
CA ASN A 75 -3.20 0.68 17.16
C ASN A 75 -3.83 -0.68 16.76
N PRO A 76 -5.14 -0.73 16.41
CA PRO A 76 -5.83 -1.96 16.02
C PRO A 76 -5.17 -2.69 14.85
N ALA A 77 -5.35 -4.04 14.81
CA ALA A 77 -4.69 -4.88 13.84
C ALA A 77 -5.26 -4.76 12.42
N PHE A 78 -6.58 -4.74 12.27
CA PHE A 78 -7.25 -4.83 10.97
C PHE A 78 -7.75 -3.47 10.47
N PRO A 79 -7.56 -3.19 9.19
CA PRO A 79 -6.66 -3.84 8.24
C PRO A 79 -5.19 -3.44 8.47
N SER A 80 -4.23 -4.18 7.89
CA SER A 80 -2.82 -3.80 7.95
C SER A 80 -2.53 -2.57 7.12
N GLY A 81 -2.10 -1.47 7.76
CA GLY A 81 -1.79 -0.21 7.08
C GLY A 81 -0.60 -0.33 6.11
N HIS A 82 0.42 -1.15 6.44
CA HIS A 82 1.53 -1.43 5.53
C HIS A 82 1.04 -2.13 4.27
N ALA A 83 0.25 -3.21 4.41
CA ALA A 83 -0.32 -3.93 3.28
C ALA A 83 -1.21 -3.04 2.42
N THR A 84 -2.02 -2.17 3.05
CA THR A 84 -2.89 -1.21 2.36
C THR A 84 -2.08 -0.22 1.52
N GLY A 85 -1.05 0.41 2.11
CA GLY A 85 -0.23 1.40 1.42
C GLY A 85 0.56 0.82 0.25
N VAL A 86 1.26 -0.31 0.46
CA VAL A 86 2.06 -0.93 -0.62
C VAL A 86 1.16 -1.48 -1.74
N ALA A 87 -0.02 -2.02 -1.42
CA ALA A 87 -0.96 -2.49 -2.42
C ALA A 87 -1.58 -1.35 -3.24
N ALA A 88 -1.88 -0.20 -2.62
CA ALA A 88 -2.36 0.98 -3.33
C ALA A 88 -1.32 1.49 -4.34
N VAL A 89 -0.05 1.61 -3.93
CA VAL A 89 1.05 1.97 -4.84
C VAL A 89 1.18 0.96 -5.97
N ALA A 90 1.24 -0.34 -5.64
CA ALA A 90 1.39 -1.41 -6.62
C ALA A 90 0.25 -1.42 -7.64
N ALA A 91 -0.99 -1.24 -7.20
CA ALA A 91 -2.16 -1.22 -8.08
C ALA A 91 -2.12 -0.04 -9.07
N VAL A 92 -1.82 1.19 -8.60
CA VAL A 92 -1.73 2.36 -9.49
C VAL A 92 -0.57 2.20 -10.48
N LEU A 93 0.60 1.75 -10.03
CA LEU A 93 1.74 1.52 -10.92
C LEU A 93 1.46 0.40 -11.93
N THR A 94 0.69 -0.62 -11.55
CA THR A 94 0.21 -1.64 -12.49
C THR A 94 -0.59 -1.01 -13.60
N LEU A 95 -1.56 -0.17 -13.27
CA LEU A 95 -2.40 0.51 -14.26
C LEU A 95 -1.59 1.43 -15.19
N TRP A 96 -0.57 2.11 -14.67
CA TRP A 96 0.22 3.06 -15.48
C TRP A 96 1.27 2.37 -16.36
N TRP A 97 1.91 1.31 -15.87
CA TRP A 97 3.06 0.70 -16.51
C TRP A 97 2.75 -0.59 -17.28
N TRP A 98 1.62 -1.22 -17.00
CA TRP A 98 1.17 -2.36 -17.77
C TRP A 98 0.54 -1.91 -19.11
N PRO A 99 0.87 -2.47 -20.26
CA PRO A 99 1.72 -3.66 -20.51
C PRO A 99 3.19 -3.36 -20.82
N ARG A 100 3.62 -2.08 -20.76
CA ARG A 100 4.98 -1.67 -21.23
C ARG A 100 6.11 -2.18 -20.34
N HIS A 101 5.89 -2.30 -19.05
CA HIS A 101 6.92 -2.62 -18.04
C HIS A 101 6.51 -3.77 -17.12
N ARG A 102 6.10 -4.92 -17.70
CA ARG A 102 5.62 -6.10 -16.95
C ARG A 102 6.58 -6.53 -15.83
N ARG A 103 7.90 -6.59 -16.13
CA ARG A 103 8.90 -6.98 -15.13
C ARG A 103 8.97 -6.00 -13.96
N GLY A 104 8.83 -4.70 -14.24
CA GLY A 104 8.78 -3.67 -13.20
C GLY A 104 7.55 -3.83 -12.31
N VAL A 105 6.38 -4.07 -12.90
CA VAL A 105 5.13 -4.32 -12.16
C VAL A 105 5.24 -5.56 -11.29
N THR A 106 5.80 -6.67 -11.83
CA THR A 106 6.04 -7.87 -11.05
C THR A 106 6.96 -7.58 -9.86
N GLY A 107 8.05 -6.82 -10.07
CA GLY A 107 8.96 -6.41 -9.00
C GLY A 107 8.27 -5.61 -7.89
N VAL A 108 7.37 -4.70 -8.25
CA VAL A 108 6.59 -3.92 -7.26
C VAL A 108 5.68 -4.83 -6.42
N TRP A 109 4.98 -5.80 -7.03
CA TRP A 109 4.14 -6.75 -6.29
C TRP A 109 4.96 -7.72 -5.43
N VAL A 110 6.13 -8.15 -5.90
CA VAL A 110 7.06 -8.96 -5.08
C VAL A 110 7.52 -8.14 -3.87
N GLY A 111 7.90 -6.87 -4.06
CA GLY A 111 8.25 -5.97 -2.95
C GLY A 111 7.10 -5.79 -1.96
N ALA A 112 5.87 -5.58 -2.44
CA ALA A 112 4.68 -5.52 -1.60
C ALA A 112 4.47 -6.81 -0.79
N GLY A 113 4.66 -7.98 -1.41
CA GLY A 113 4.60 -9.28 -0.75
C GLY A 113 5.66 -9.42 0.36
N ILE A 114 6.89 -8.99 0.10
CA ILE A 114 7.96 -8.98 1.10
C ILE A 114 7.56 -8.13 2.30
N VAL A 115 7.06 -6.89 2.08
CA VAL A 115 6.58 -6.03 3.16
C VAL A 115 5.47 -6.71 3.96
N CYS A 116 4.50 -7.35 3.31
CA CYS A 116 3.44 -8.10 3.98
C CYS A 116 3.99 -9.23 4.85
N LEU A 117 4.96 -10.00 4.34
CA LEU A 117 5.60 -11.08 5.09
C LEU A 117 6.36 -10.56 6.31
N THR A 118 7.00 -9.39 6.23
CA THR A 118 7.66 -8.79 7.41
C THR A 118 6.68 -8.51 8.55
N ARG A 119 5.42 -8.14 8.25
CA ARG A 119 4.41 -7.88 9.28
C ARG A 119 3.96 -9.15 10.00
N LEU A 120 3.93 -10.28 9.29
CA LEU A 120 3.68 -11.60 9.87
C LEU A 120 4.89 -12.06 10.70
N TYR A 121 6.09 -11.92 10.16
CA TYR A 121 7.34 -12.26 10.86
C TYR A 121 7.50 -11.50 12.19
N LEU A 122 7.17 -10.19 12.18
CA LEU A 122 7.22 -9.37 13.40
C LEU A 122 6.08 -9.70 14.40
N GLY A 123 5.17 -10.59 14.07
CA GLY A 123 4.09 -11.05 14.95
C GLY A 123 3.05 -9.98 15.25
N VAL A 124 2.95 -8.91 14.46
CA VAL A 124 2.07 -7.77 14.74
C VAL A 124 0.74 -7.80 14.00
N HIS A 125 0.57 -8.71 13.06
CA HIS A 125 -0.64 -8.86 12.25
C HIS A 125 -1.02 -10.33 12.04
N TRP A 126 -2.32 -10.56 11.94
CA TRP A 126 -2.89 -11.81 11.43
C TRP A 126 -2.81 -11.82 9.89
N LEU A 127 -2.80 -13.02 9.30
CA LEU A 127 -2.82 -13.16 7.83
C LEU A 127 -4.04 -12.44 7.22
N THR A 128 -5.18 -12.49 7.88
CA THR A 128 -6.41 -11.82 7.44
C THR A 128 -6.31 -10.30 7.45
N ASP A 129 -5.46 -9.69 8.31
CA ASP A 129 -5.21 -8.25 8.30
C ASP A 129 -4.42 -7.84 7.06
N ILE A 130 -3.51 -8.70 6.62
CA ILE A 130 -2.73 -8.50 5.39
C ILE A 130 -3.63 -8.62 4.17
N VAL A 131 -4.43 -9.68 4.09
CA VAL A 131 -5.38 -9.89 2.97
C VAL A 131 -6.37 -8.73 2.89
N GLY A 132 -6.95 -8.32 4.02
CA GLY A 132 -7.85 -7.17 4.10
C GLY A 132 -7.17 -5.87 3.69
N GLY A 133 -5.91 -5.67 4.08
CA GLY A 133 -5.11 -4.50 3.67
C GLY A 133 -4.84 -4.47 2.18
N ILE A 134 -4.44 -5.60 1.58
CA ILE A 134 -4.22 -5.71 0.12
C ILE A 134 -5.53 -5.42 -0.64
N ALA A 135 -6.63 -6.03 -0.22
CA ALA A 135 -7.94 -5.84 -0.85
C ALA A 135 -8.38 -4.37 -0.76
N LEU A 136 -8.23 -3.73 0.43
CA LEU A 136 -8.57 -2.33 0.63
C LEU A 136 -7.70 -1.41 -0.24
N GLY A 137 -6.38 -1.56 -0.19
CA GLY A 137 -5.45 -0.72 -0.94
C GLY A 137 -5.67 -0.81 -2.44
N THR A 138 -5.83 -2.04 -2.96
CA THR A 138 -6.13 -2.28 -4.37
C THR A 138 -7.50 -1.72 -4.75
N GLY A 139 -8.55 -1.98 -3.96
CA GLY A 139 -9.90 -1.52 -4.22
C GLY A 139 -10.02 0.01 -4.26
N VAL A 140 -9.40 0.71 -3.29
CA VAL A 140 -9.37 2.18 -3.28
C VAL A 140 -8.56 2.72 -4.47
N ALA A 141 -7.41 2.13 -4.79
CA ALA A 141 -6.63 2.53 -5.95
C ALA A 141 -7.43 2.41 -7.26
N LEU A 142 -8.15 1.30 -7.44
CA LEU A 142 -9.03 1.10 -8.58
C LEU A 142 -10.20 2.10 -8.61
N ALA A 143 -10.81 2.41 -7.46
CA ALA A 143 -11.89 3.38 -7.38
C ALA A 143 -11.42 4.80 -7.75
N VAL A 144 -10.24 5.20 -7.26
CA VAL A 144 -9.67 6.53 -7.55
C VAL A 144 -9.20 6.67 -8.99
N THR A 145 -8.67 5.59 -9.60
CA THR A 145 -8.05 5.64 -10.93
C THR A 145 -8.91 5.04 -12.03
N GLY A 146 -9.89 4.21 -11.71
CA GLY A 146 -10.66 3.40 -12.67
C GLY A 146 -11.48 4.21 -13.67
N TRP A 147 -11.88 5.46 -13.31
CA TRP A 147 -12.56 6.35 -14.23
C TRP A 147 -11.69 6.75 -15.44
N MET A 148 -10.38 6.72 -15.32
CA MET A 148 -9.46 7.01 -16.43
C MET A 148 -9.38 5.88 -17.47
N TRP A 149 -9.77 4.67 -17.06
CA TRP A 149 -9.75 3.47 -17.90
C TRP A 149 -11.10 3.15 -18.53
N ARG A 150 -12.09 4.02 -18.38
CA ARG A 150 -13.33 3.84 -19.11
C ARG A 150 -13.00 3.86 -20.59
N PRO A 151 -13.28 2.78 -21.37
CA PRO A 151 -13.17 2.84 -22.81
C PRO A 151 -14.01 4.04 -23.26
N ARG A 152 -13.47 4.89 -24.09
CA ARG A 152 -14.27 5.89 -24.80
C ARG A 152 -15.16 5.11 -25.76
N ILE A 153 -16.28 4.60 -25.23
CA ILE A 153 -17.30 3.94 -26.03
C ILE A 153 -18.04 5.10 -26.71
N GLY A 154 -17.79 5.29 -27.99
CA GLY A 154 -18.57 6.17 -28.86
C GLY A 154 -17.94 7.56 -29.08
N ALA A 155 -17.08 7.68 -30.04
CA ALA A 155 -16.98 8.81 -30.95
C ALA A 155 -16.80 8.26 -32.37
#